data_764adbb53ef0a116275aa0892081b069
#
_entry.id   764adbb53ef0a116275aa0892081b069
#
_cell.length_a   1.000
_cell.length_b   1.000
_cell.length_c   1.000
_cell.angle_alpha   90.00
_cell.angle_beta   90.00
_cell.angle_gamma   90.00
#
_symmetry.space_group_name_H-M   'P 1'
#
loop_
_entity.id
_entity.type
_entity.pdbx_description
1 polymer ?
#
loop_
_entity_poly.entity_id
_entity_poly.type
_entity_poly.pdbx_seq_one_letter_code
_entity_poly.pdbx_strand_id
1 'polypeptide(L)'
;MPAGVKFAAITGDPAQPGPFVLRAELPAGYSIAPYRRSADESIVVLAGALKIGDGSSFDPAQMRNFGSGAFVRLRADEPHYATSDGGATVQIMGTGRSLSSTLDFENLLERELGLVRDDAQQLVRG
;
A
#
# COMPACT_ATOMS: atom_id res chain seq x y z
N MET A 1 2.50 -2.87 -15.71
CA MET A 1 1.85 -2.00 -14.72
C MET A 1 0.38 -1.87 -15.01
N PRO A 2 -0.48 -2.17 -14.07
CA PRO A 2 -1.92 -2.06 -14.30
C PRO A 2 -2.31 -0.60 -14.51
N ALA A 3 -3.04 -0.37 -15.58
CA ALA A 3 -3.58 0.96 -15.83
C ALA A 3 -4.66 1.26 -14.79
N GLY A 4 -4.80 2.51 -14.42
CA GLY A 4 -5.85 2.94 -13.52
C GLY A 4 -5.49 3.02 -12.06
N VAL A 5 -4.30 2.55 -11.67
CA VAL A 5 -3.82 2.76 -10.30
C VAL A 5 -3.51 4.23 -10.12
N LYS A 6 -4.09 4.82 -9.08
CA LYS A 6 -3.86 6.23 -8.75
C LYS A 6 -3.32 6.32 -7.34
N PHE A 7 -2.41 7.23 -7.13
CA PHE A 7 -1.69 7.38 -5.88
C PHE A 7 -1.61 8.85 -5.51
N ALA A 8 -1.91 9.17 -4.27
CA ALA A 8 -1.79 10.53 -3.78
C ALA A 8 -1.20 10.54 -2.38
N ALA A 9 -0.17 11.32 -2.15
CA ALA A 9 0.33 11.55 -0.80
C ALA A 9 -0.47 12.69 -0.19
N ILE A 10 -1.21 12.39 0.86
CA ILE A 10 -2.08 13.36 1.52
C ILE A 10 -1.27 14.27 2.43
N THR A 11 -0.34 13.68 3.17
CA THR A 11 0.59 14.43 4.01
C THR A 11 1.87 13.62 4.18
N GLY A 12 2.98 14.31 4.35
CA GLY A 12 4.28 13.67 4.50
C GLY A 12 4.78 13.07 3.20
N ASP A 13 5.95 12.47 3.30
CA ASP A 13 6.63 11.85 2.17
C ASP A 13 7.21 10.53 2.66
N PRO A 14 6.79 9.37 2.10
CA PRO A 14 7.32 8.08 2.55
C PRO A 14 8.84 7.97 2.44
N ALA A 15 9.46 8.78 1.58
CA ALA A 15 10.90 8.78 1.39
C ALA A 15 11.64 9.67 2.40
N GLN A 16 10.92 10.37 3.27
CA GLN A 16 11.49 11.25 4.28
C GLN A 16 11.15 10.77 5.68
N PRO A 17 11.95 11.11 6.69
CA PRO A 17 11.60 10.77 8.08
C PRO A 17 10.26 11.40 8.48
N GLY A 18 9.55 10.71 9.34
CA GLY A 18 8.31 11.21 9.91
C GLY A 18 7.08 10.53 9.35
N PRO A 19 5.92 10.90 9.89
CA PRO A 19 4.67 10.25 9.50
C PRO A 19 4.24 10.66 8.10
N PHE A 20 3.57 9.74 7.42
CA PHE A 20 2.97 10.02 6.11
C PHE A 20 1.59 9.40 6.03
N VAL A 21 0.78 9.95 5.13
CA VAL A 21 -0.52 9.39 4.76
C VAL A 21 -0.61 9.39 3.25
N LEU A 22 -0.89 8.22 2.68
CA LEU A 22 -1.11 8.05 1.25
C LEU A 22 -2.53 7.58 1.01
N ARG A 23 -3.07 7.90 -0.16
CA ARG A 23 -4.28 7.25 -0.67
C ARG A 23 -3.98 6.57 -1.98
N ALA A 24 -4.58 5.41 -2.18
CA ALA A 24 -4.40 4.66 -3.41
C ALA A 24 -5.75 4.15 -3.89
N GLU A 25 -6.00 4.27 -5.19
CA GLU A 25 -7.14 3.65 -5.83
C GLU A 25 -6.63 2.46 -6.63
N LEU A 26 -7.08 1.28 -6.22
CA LEU A 26 -6.66 0.02 -6.83
C LEU A 26 -7.75 -0.45 -7.79
N PRO A 27 -7.39 -0.78 -9.03
CA PRO A 27 -8.38 -1.31 -9.95
C PRO A 27 -8.82 -2.72 -9.56
N ALA A 28 -9.97 -3.13 -10.08
CA ALA A 28 -10.45 -4.48 -9.88
C ALA A 28 -9.43 -5.50 -10.37
N GLY A 29 -9.19 -6.53 -9.57
CA GLY A 29 -8.27 -7.60 -9.92
C GLY A 29 -6.81 -7.29 -9.65
N TYR A 30 -6.50 -6.16 -9.06
CA TYR A 30 -5.11 -5.82 -8.78
C TYR A 30 -4.57 -6.64 -7.60
N SER A 31 -3.33 -7.12 -7.73
CA SER A 31 -2.65 -7.89 -6.68
C SER A 31 -1.33 -7.26 -6.34
N ILE A 32 -0.99 -7.29 -5.05
CA ILE A 32 0.29 -6.83 -4.53
C ILE A 32 1.03 -8.04 -3.99
N ALA A 33 2.21 -8.31 -4.55
CA ALA A 33 3.05 -9.42 -4.14
C ALA A 33 3.55 -9.22 -2.71
N PRO A 34 3.94 -10.30 -2.01
CA PRO A 34 4.43 -10.18 -0.65
C PRO A 34 5.58 -9.18 -0.51
N TYR A 35 5.49 -8.33 0.48
CA TYR A 35 6.52 -7.36 0.81
C TYR A 35 6.50 -7.09 2.31
N ARG A 36 7.57 -6.49 2.81
CA ARG A 36 7.66 -6.10 4.22
C ARG A 36 8.27 -4.72 4.34
N ARG A 37 8.01 -4.07 5.47
CA ARG A 37 8.63 -2.81 5.84
C ARG A 37 9.24 -2.92 7.22
N SER A 38 10.17 -2.03 7.54
CA SER A 38 10.84 -2.02 8.84
C SER A 38 10.05 -1.26 9.91
N ALA A 39 8.90 -0.72 9.57
CA ALA A 39 8.03 -0.02 10.52
C ALA A 39 6.59 -0.45 10.31
N ASP A 40 5.79 -0.31 11.36
CA ASP A 40 4.37 -0.60 11.29
C ASP A 40 3.68 0.30 10.28
N GLU A 41 2.61 -0.23 9.68
CA GLU A 41 1.81 0.48 8.71
C GLU A 41 0.34 0.22 9.03
N SER A 42 -0.50 1.22 8.81
CA SER A 42 -1.93 1.07 9.03
C SER A 42 -2.67 1.36 7.73
N ILE A 43 -3.73 0.61 7.48
CA ILE A 43 -4.55 0.78 6.29
C ILE A 43 -6.00 0.94 6.70
N VAL A 44 -6.66 1.93 6.12
CA VAL A 44 -8.11 2.09 6.22
C VAL A 44 -8.69 1.91 4.85
N VAL A 45 -9.69 1.05 4.73
CA VAL A 45 -10.42 0.87 3.47
C VAL A 45 -11.49 1.95 3.43
N LEU A 46 -11.38 2.86 2.46
CA LEU A 46 -12.31 3.97 2.31
C LEU A 46 -13.51 3.57 1.45
N ALA A 47 -13.27 2.74 0.43
CA ALA A 47 -14.32 2.28 -0.47
C ALA A 47 -13.91 0.94 -1.05
N GLY A 48 -14.89 0.13 -1.41
CA GLY A 48 -14.63 -1.19 -1.97
C GLY A 48 -14.21 -2.19 -0.91
N ALA A 49 -13.36 -3.13 -1.29
CA ALA A 49 -12.88 -4.16 -0.38
C ALA A 49 -11.46 -4.58 -0.74
N LEU A 50 -10.68 -4.86 0.30
CA LEU A 50 -9.30 -5.32 0.16
C LEU A 50 -9.12 -6.64 0.88
N LYS A 51 -8.50 -7.60 0.23
CA LYS A 51 -8.10 -8.85 0.88
C LYS A 51 -6.62 -8.79 1.20
N ILE A 52 -6.27 -9.17 2.43
CA ILE A 52 -4.89 -9.12 2.91
C ILE A 52 -4.52 -10.46 3.49
N GLY A 53 -3.34 -10.95 3.14
CA GLY A 53 -2.76 -12.15 3.71
C GLY A 53 -1.41 -11.88 4.33
N ASP A 54 -1.03 -12.73 5.28
CA ASP A 54 0.25 -12.67 5.96
C ASP A 54 1.13 -13.80 5.45
N GLY A 55 2.38 -13.49 5.20
CA GLY A 55 3.34 -14.50 4.78
C GLY A 55 4.16 -14.06 3.59
N SER A 56 5.18 -14.86 3.30
CA SER A 56 6.10 -14.57 2.21
C SER A 56 5.70 -15.21 0.89
N SER A 57 4.62 -15.98 0.87
CA SER A 57 4.09 -16.58 -0.34
C SER A 57 2.65 -16.18 -0.53
N PHE A 58 2.30 -15.79 -1.75
CA PHE A 58 0.94 -15.41 -2.08
C PHE A 58 0.02 -16.64 -1.98
N ASP A 59 -0.95 -16.57 -1.06
CA ASP A 59 -1.88 -17.67 -0.84
C ASP A 59 -3.29 -17.10 -0.63
N PRO A 60 -4.15 -17.16 -1.65
CA PRO A 60 -5.51 -16.61 -1.53
C PRO A 60 -6.33 -17.26 -0.40
N ALA A 61 -6.04 -18.50 -0.04
CA ALA A 61 -6.79 -19.18 1.01
C ALA A 61 -6.50 -18.61 2.39
N GLN A 62 -5.41 -17.90 2.56
CA GLN A 62 -5.02 -17.29 3.83
C GLN A 62 -5.43 -15.82 3.93
N MET A 63 -6.07 -15.30 2.92
CA MET A 63 -6.45 -13.89 2.90
C MET A 63 -7.75 -13.63 3.65
N ARG A 64 -7.80 -12.48 4.30
CA ARG A 64 -9.00 -12.00 5.00
C ARG A 64 -9.53 -10.79 4.26
N ASN A 65 -10.86 -10.69 4.18
CA ASN A 65 -11.51 -9.60 3.46
C ASN A 65 -11.80 -8.43 4.40
N PHE A 66 -11.45 -7.23 3.96
CA PHE A 66 -11.69 -6.00 4.70
C PHE A 66 -12.53 -5.06 3.84
N GLY A 67 -13.75 -4.79 4.28
CA GLY A 67 -14.65 -3.90 3.57
C GLY A 67 -14.48 -2.45 3.98
N SER A 68 -15.33 -1.60 3.39
CA SER A 68 -15.31 -0.16 3.64
C SER A 68 -15.42 0.13 5.14
N GLY A 69 -14.55 1.00 5.63
CA GLY A 69 -14.45 1.37 7.04
C GLY A 69 -13.52 0.51 7.86
N ALA A 70 -13.01 -0.59 7.31
CA ALA A 70 -12.12 -1.46 8.06
C ALA A 70 -10.75 -0.80 8.28
N PHE A 71 -10.17 -1.10 9.43
CA PHE A 71 -8.82 -0.66 9.81
C PHE A 71 -7.95 -1.90 9.99
N VAL A 72 -6.75 -1.88 9.38
CA VAL A 72 -5.81 -2.99 9.47
C VAL A 72 -4.45 -2.46 9.86
N ARG A 73 -3.82 -3.09 10.85
CA ARG A 73 -2.45 -2.78 11.21
C ARG A 73 -1.53 -3.86 10.65
N LEU A 74 -0.54 -3.44 9.88
CA LEU A 74 0.48 -4.32 9.35
C LEU A 74 1.76 -4.11 10.15
N ARG A 75 2.23 -5.16 10.79
CA ARG A 75 3.36 -5.05 11.70
C ARG A 75 4.67 -5.00 10.96
N ALA A 76 5.64 -4.30 11.58
CA ALA A 76 6.99 -4.21 11.06
C ALA A 76 7.59 -5.59 10.84
N ASP A 77 8.33 -5.72 9.76
CA ASP A 77 9.12 -6.92 9.41
C ASP A 77 8.31 -8.18 9.13
N GLU A 78 6.98 -8.07 9.11
CA GLU A 78 6.12 -9.18 8.72
C GLU A 78 5.68 -9.02 7.27
N PRO A 79 5.93 -10.02 6.42
CA PRO A 79 5.51 -9.90 5.02
C PRO A 79 3.99 -9.97 4.89
N HIS A 80 3.47 -9.18 3.97
CA HIS A 80 2.04 -9.10 3.67
C HIS A 80 1.83 -9.06 2.17
N TYR A 81 0.69 -9.54 1.74
CA TYR A 81 0.27 -9.45 0.34
C TYR A 81 -1.21 -9.11 0.31
N ALA A 82 -1.67 -8.62 -0.83
CA ALA A 82 -3.04 -8.13 -0.92
C ALA A 82 -3.59 -8.28 -2.33
N THR A 83 -4.92 -8.33 -2.41
CA THR A 83 -5.61 -8.26 -3.70
C THR A 83 -6.93 -7.53 -3.51
N SER A 84 -7.41 -6.92 -4.58
CA SER A 84 -8.72 -6.29 -4.59
C SER A 84 -9.51 -6.81 -5.78
N ASP A 85 -10.47 -7.69 -5.53
CA ASP A 85 -11.23 -8.34 -6.60
C ASP A 85 -12.09 -7.33 -7.35
N GLY A 86 -12.78 -6.46 -6.62
CA GLY A 86 -13.67 -5.46 -7.22
C GLY A 86 -13.14 -4.04 -7.23
N GLY A 87 -11.90 -3.85 -6.82
CA GLY A 87 -11.32 -2.51 -6.68
C GLY A 87 -11.50 -1.97 -5.27
N ALA A 88 -10.62 -1.05 -4.88
CA ALA A 88 -10.67 -0.44 -3.55
C ALA A 88 -9.95 0.90 -3.55
N THR A 89 -10.43 1.79 -2.70
CA THR A 89 -9.71 3.00 -2.33
C THR A 89 -9.27 2.84 -0.89
N VAL A 90 -7.98 2.97 -0.65
CA VAL A 90 -7.39 2.74 0.67
C VAL A 90 -6.56 3.94 1.10
N GLN A 91 -6.45 4.13 2.40
CA GLN A 91 -5.56 5.12 2.99
C GLN A 91 -4.49 4.38 3.79
N ILE A 92 -3.25 4.68 3.51
CA ILE A 92 -2.10 4.02 4.12
C ILE A 92 -1.37 5.05 4.97
N MET A 93 -1.15 4.70 6.25
CA MET A 93 -0.49 5.58 7.20
C MET A 93 0.71 4.85 7.77
N GLY A 94 1.83 5.55 7.88
CA GLY A 94 3.03 4.97 8.43
C GLY A 94 4.09 6.02 8.70
N THR A 95 5.28 5.53 9.02
CA THR A 95 6.45 6.39 9.22
C THR A 95 7.44 6.11 8.09
N GLY A 96 7.83 7.16 7.42
CA GLY A 96 8.74 7.04 6.29
C GLY A 96 10.19 6.92 6.73
N ARG A 97 11.01 6.43 5.82
CA ARG A 97 12.46 6.34 5.96
C ARG A 97 12.92 5.58 7.19
N SER A 98 12.21 4.54 7.55
CA SER A 98 12.64 3.67 8.63
C SER A 98 13.55 2.60 8.06
N LEU A 99 14.85 2.75 8.29
CA LEU A 99 15.88 1.82 7.82
C LEU A 99 15.84 1.66 6.31
N SER A 100 15.79 0.43 5.82
CA SER A 100 15.74 0.11 4.41
C SER A 100 14.36 0.31 3.79
N SER A 101 13.36 0.64 4.59
CA SER A 101 11.99 0.67 4.13
C SER A 101 11.73 1.71 3.04
N THR A 102 12.51 2.81 3.02
CA THR A 102 12.36 3.80 1.96
C THR A 102 12.63 3.18 0.60
N LEU A 103 13.74 2.46 0.50
CA LEU A 103 14.10 1.80 -0.75
C LEU A 103 13.11 0.70 -1.09
N ASP A 104 12.69 -0.07 -0.09
CA ASP A 104 11.71 -1.13 -0.30
C ASP A 104 10.38 -0.57 -0.78
N PHE A 105 9.95 0.56 -0.20
CA PHE A 105 8.71 1.20 -0.60
C PHE A 105 8.80 1.76 -2.02
N GLU A 106 9.91 2.39 -2.36
CA GLU A 106 10.11 2.89 -3.72
C GLU A 106 10.13 1.74 -4.73
N ASN A 107 10.77 0.63 -4.37
CA ASN A 107 10.78 -0.55 -5.23
C ASN A 107 9.38 -1.12 -5.40
N LEU A 108 8.58 -1.11 -4.34
CA LEU A 108 7.19 -1.54 -4.41
C LEU A 108 6.41 -0.66 -5.39
N LEU A 109 6.56 0.66 -5.28
CA LEU A 109 5.87 1.58 -6.17
C LEU A 109 6.24 1.35 -7.62
N GLU A 110 7.53 1.13 -7.90
CA GLU A 110 7.98 0.92 -9.26
C GLU A 110 7.57 -0.44 -9.81
N ARG A 111 7.73 -1.50 -9.02
CA ARG A 111 7.46 -2.86 -9.49
C ARG A 111 5.99 -3.19 -9.52
N GLU A 112 5.25 -2.78 -8.50
CA GLU A 112 3.86 -3.19 -8.34
C GLU A 112 2.89 -2.17 -8.90
N LEU A 113 3.20 -0.87 -8.76
CA LEU A 113 2.31 0.19 -9.19
C LEU A 113 2.80 0.89 -10.46
N GLY A 114 4.06 0.65 -10.85
CA GLY A 114 4.63 1.29 -12.02
C GLY A 114 4.82 2.80 -11.87
N LEU A 115 4.84 3.28 -10.63
CA LEU A 115 5.04 4.69 -10.34
C LEU A 115 6.45 4.92 -9.84
N VAL A 116 7.01 6.05 -10.24
CA VAL A 116 8.22 6.53 -9.61
C VAL A 116 7.83 7.57 -8.56
N ARG A 117 8.75 7.88 -7.68
CA ARG A 117 8.48 8.78 -6.56
C ARG A 117 7.92 10.13 -7.01
N ASP A 118 8.46 10.68 -8.10
CA ASP A 118 8.01 11.98 -8.58
C ASP A 118 6.55 11.94 -9.03
N ASP A 119 6.14 10.84 -9.67
CA ASP A 119 4.76 10.68 -10.10
C ASP A 119 3.82 10.63 -8.90
N ALA A 120 4.19 9.89 -7.87
CA ALA A 120 3.39 9.80 -6.66
C ALA A 120 3.25 11.17 -5.99
N GLN A 121 4.33 11.95 -5.96
CA GLN A 121 4.28 13.27 -5.35
C GLN A 121 3.43 14.26 -6.15
N GLN A 122 3.42 14.13 -7.45
CA GLN A 122 2.60 15.00 -8.27
C GLN A 122 1.11 14.78 -8.01
N LEU A 123 0.71 13.56 -7.70
CA LEU A 123 -0.69 13.28 -7.39
C LEU A 123 -1.18 14.00 -6.13
N VAL A 124 -0.28 14.32 -5.22
CA VAL A 124 -0.60 15.07 -4.01
C VAL A 124 -1.13 16.45 -4.33
N ARG A 125 -0.57 17.04 -5.35
CA ARG A 125 -0.82 18.45 -5.70
C ARG A 125 -1.85 18.59 -6.81
N GLY A 126 -2.17 17.49 -7.40
CA GLY A 126 -3.08 17.46 -8.55
C GLY A 126 -4.51 17.66 -8.21
#